data_cf4c3a488e108f69a1a75d3a7b48ca2c
#
_entry.id   cf4c3a488e108f69a1a75d3a7b48ca2c
#
_cell.length_a   1.000
_cell.length_b   1.000
_cell.length_c   1.000
_cell.angle_alpha   90.00
_cell.angle_beta   90.00
_cell.angle_gamma   90.00
#
_symmetry.space_group_name_H-M   'P 1'
#
loop_
_entity.id
_entity.type
_entity.pdbx_description
1 polymer ?
#
loop_
_entity_poly.entity_id
_entity_poly.type
_entity_poly.pdbx_seq_one_letter_code
_entity_poly.pdbx_strand_id
1 'polypeptide(L)'
;MLLLPPSEGKAQGGSARRATWLPNSGSMGSRLAEHRLDVVEALAAAHGGDEKLLGVKGDHLLRAQSANSSLVGALTLPAWQRYTGVVWDHLDPSSLPAASRRRILVVSGLLGLVRADDPVPDYRLKMGANLPPLGKLSTWWRDALTTELRRLARRRVVVDLLPQEHRAALDLSGGVVDGVSLTLVDPSGKPGGHFAKAAKGELARAILTDGITALDTWNHPQFDLVVTPL
;
A
#
# COMPACT_ATOMS: atom_id res chain seq x y z
N MET A 1 -9.00 9.93 -5.23
CA MET A 1 -8.31 9.06 -4.26
C MET A 1 -7.01 8.61 -4.89
N LEU A 2 -5.94 8.45 -4.11
CA LEU A 2 -4.62 8.05 -4.60
C LEU A 2 -4.28 6.66 -4.06
N LEU A 3 -4.02 5.70 -4.94
CA LEU A 3 -3.57 4.36 -4.58
C LEU A 3 -2.04 4.32 -4.53
N LEU A 4 -1.48 3.89 -3.41
CA LEU A 4 -0.04 3.74 -3.19
C LEU A 4 0.30 2.34 -2.67
N PRO A 5 1.50 1.82 -2.95
CA PRO A 5 1.99 0.62 -2.28
C PRO A 5 2.44 0.97 -0.85
N PRO A 6 2.46 -0.01 0.05
CA PRO A 6 3.22 0.12 1.29
C PRO A 6 4.70 0.21 0.97
N SER A 7 5.50 0.65 1.93
CA SER A 7 6.95 0.51 1.83
C SER A 7 7.42 -0.86 2.33
N GLU A 8 8.58 -1.30 1.87
CA GLU A 8 9.27 -2.45 2.47
C GLU A 8 9.81 -2.09 3.87
N GLY A 9 10.44 -0.92 3.98
CA GLY A 9 10.86 -0.35 5.25
C GLY A 9 9.66 0.13 6.06
N LYS A 10 9.70 -0.12 7.37
CA LYS A 10 8.68 0.35 8.32
C LYS A 10 9.34 0.90 9.56
N ALA A 11 8.82 2.02 10.06
CA ALA A 11 9.23 2.55 11.35
C ALA A 11 8.95 1.52 12.45
N GLN A 12 9.85 1.41 13.40
CA GLN A 12 9.67 0.52 14.55
C GLN A 12 8.78 1.15 15.63
N GLY A 13 8.40 0.31 16.59
CA GLY A 13 7.62 0.74 17.73
C GLY A 13 6.16 1.02 17.39
N GLY A 14 5.55 1.85 18.20
CA GLY A 14 4.15 2.24 18.15
C GLY A 14 3.79 3.00 19.41
N SER A 15 2.57 3.52 19.49
CA SER A 15 2.12 4.27 20.65
C SER A 15 1.22 3.41 21.55
N ALA A 16 1.60 3.23 22.80
CA ALA A 16 0.76 2.60 23.82
C ALA A 16 -0.52 3.41 24.15
N ARG A 17 -0.56 4.67 23.74
CA ARG A 17 -1.76 5.54 23.86
C ARG A 17 -2.79 5.28 22.77
N ARG A 18 -2.43 4.51 21.72
CA ARG A 18 -3.34 4.13 20.65
C ARG A 18 -3.85 2.71 20.90
N ALA A 19 -5.01 2.41 20.35
CA ALA A 19 -5.50 1.03 20.36
C ALA A 19 -4.48 0.09 19.68
N THR A 20 -4.30 -1.09 20.24
CA THR A 20 -3.51 -2.15 19.62
C THR A 20 -4.20 -2.65 18.36
N TRP A 21 -3.42 -3.25 17.46
CA TRP A 21 -3.97 -3.71 16.19
C TRP A 21 -4.79 -5.00 16.36
N LEU A 22 -5.96 -4.99 15.72
CA LEU A 22 -6.83 -6.16 15.56
C LEU A 22 -7.23 -6.26 14.08
N PRO A 23 -7.65 -7.42 13.55
CA PRO A 23 -8.08 -7.57 12.16
C PRO A 23 -9.17 -6.57 11.75
N ASN A 24 -10.05 -6.18 12.65
CA ASN A 24 -11.10 -5.18 12.44
C ASN A 24 -10.66 -3.72 12.66
N SER A 25 -9.37 -3.46 12.86
CA SER A 25 -8.83 -2.10 13.03
C SER A 25 -8.89 -1.27 11.75
N GLY A 26 -9.03 0.06 11.92
CA GLY A 26 -9.01 1.04 10.83
C GLY A 26 -10.33 1.15 10.07
N SER A 27 -10.36 2.05 9.11
CA SER A 27 -11.59 2.49 8.40
C SER A 27 -12.25 1.42 7.52
N MET A 28 -11.50 0.39 7.07
CA MET A 28 -12.02 -0.77 6.35
C MET A 28 -12.08 -2.05 7.20
N GLY A 29 -11.80 -1.93 8.50
CA GLY A 29 -11.64 -3.07 9.40
C GLY A 29 -12.84 -4.00 9.42
N SER A 30 -14.05 -3.49 9.61
CA SER A 30 -15.26 -4.32 9.67
C SER A 30 -15.54 -5.14 8.42
N ARG A 31 -15.09 -4.70 7.24
CA ARG A 31 -15.32 -5.37 5.95
C ARG A 31 -14.19 -6.30 5.51
N LEU A 32 -12.98 -6.05 6.01
CA LEU A 32 -11.79 -6.83 5.66
C LEU A 32 -11.29 -7.69 6.84
N ALA A 33 -12.02 -7.73 7.97
CA ALA A 33 -11.58 -8.41 9.18
C ALA A 33 -11.32 -9.89 8.97
N GLU A 34 -12.24 -10.60 8.32
CA GLU A 34 -12.11 -12.04 8.05
C GLU A 34 -10.90 -12.33 7.16
N HIS A 35 -10.77 -11.61 6.04
CA HIS A 35 -9.62 -11.76 5.15
C HIS A 35 -8.28 -11.45 5.84
N ARG A 36 -8.25 -10.44 6.72
CA ARG A 36 -7.04 -10.12 7.49
C ARG A 36 -6.72 -11.21 8.51
N LEU A 37 -7.75 -11.80 9.12
CA LEU A 37 -7.59 -12.92 10.05
C LEU A 37 -6.97 -14.12 9.33
N ASP A 38 -7.50 -14.49 8.15
CA ASP A 38 -6.96 -15.59 7.35
C ASP A 38 -5.46 -15.38 7.02
N VAL A 39 -5.07 -14.15 6.66
CA VAL A 39 -3.64 -13.83 6.40
C VAL A 39 -2.80 -13.93 7.67
N VAL A 40 -3.32 -13.49 8.82
CA VAL A 40 -2.62 -13.59 10.11
C VAL A 40 -2.44 -15.05 10.51
N GLU A 41 -3.47 -15.88 10.38
CA GLU A 41 -3.42 -17.30 10.69
C GLU A 41 -2.46 -18.05 9.77
N ALA A 42 -2.50 -17.75 8.47
CA ALA A 42 -1.57 -18.32 7.51
C ALA A 42 -0.10 -17.92 7.79
N LEU A 43 0.15 -16.68 8.21
CA LEU A 43 1.48 -16.23 8.64
C LEU A 43 1.92 -16.92 9.95
N ALA A 44 1.02 -17.08 10.89
CA ALA A 44 1.30 -17.80 12.14
C ALA A 44 1.65 -19.28 11.86
N ALA A 45 0.90 -19.95 10.98
CA ALA A 45 1.19 -21.32 10.53
C ALA A 45 2.55 -21.43 9.81
N ALA A 46 2.96 -20.36 9.13
CA ALA A 46 4.27 -20.25 8.47
C ALA A 46 5.38 -19.71 9.43
N HIS A 47 5.16 -19.72 10.75
CA HIS A 47 6.09 -19.19 11.76
C HIS A 47 6.59 -17.76 11.46
N GLY A 48 5.69 -16.89 11.00
CA GLY A 48 5.99 -15.52 10.61
C GLY A 48 6.60 -15.36 9.22
N GLY A 49 6.88 -16.47 8.52
CA GLY A 49 7.40 -16.52 7.16
C GLY A 49 8.89 -16.86 7.06
N ASP A 50 9.29 -17.45 5.95
CA ASP A 50 10.69 -17.77 5.63
C ASP A 50 11.36 -16.73 4.71
N GLU A 51 12.62 -16.93 4.37
CA GLU A 51 13.39 -16.06 3.47
C GLU A 51 12.72 -15.87 2.11
N LYS A 52 12.15 -16.93 1.54
CA LYS A 52 11.50 -16.91 0.23
C LYS A 52 10.21 -16.10 0.27
N LEU A 53 9.39 -16.30 1.30
CA LEU A 53 8.11 -15.60 1.48
C LEU A 53 8.33 -14.10 1.74
N LEU A 54 9.30 -13.76 2.62
CA LEU A 54 9.51 -12.38 3.08
C LEU A 54 10.52 -11.61 2.23
N GLY A 55 11.36 -12.31 1.47
CA GLY A 55 12.40 -11.72 0.61
C GLY A 55 13.49 -10.99 1.39
N VAL A 56 13.83 -11.47 2.60
CA VAL A 56 14.90 -10.95 3.46
C VAL A 56 15.63 -12.08 4.15
N LYS A 57 16.84 -11.79 4.65
CA LYS A 57 17.75 -12.74 5.29
C LYS A 57 18.32 -12.17 6.58
N GLY A 58 18.98 -13.04 7.37
CA GLY A 58 19.70 -12.67 8.58
C GLY A 58 18.83 -11.91 9.58
N ASP A 59 19.37 -10.88 10.21
CA ASP A 59 18.67 -10.09 11.23
C ASP A 59 17.37 -9.47 10.74
N HIS A 60 17.29 -9.11 9.46
CA HIS A 60 16.06 -8.63 8.86
C HIS A 60 14.96 -9.70 8.79
N LEU A 61 15.34 -10.96 8.60
CA LEU A 61 14.40 -12.09 8.64
C LEU A 61 13.90 -12.32 10.06
N LEU A 62 14.80 -12.38 11.04
CA LEU A 62 14.43 -12.58 12.45
C LEU A 62 13.49 -11.49 12.94
N ARG A 63 13.79 -10.24 12.61
CA ARG A 63 12.91 -9.11 12.92
C ARG A 63 11.54 -9.24 12.25
N ALA A 64 11.51 -9.60 10.98
CA ALA A 64 10.27 -9.74 10.23
C ALA A 64 9.41 -10.88 10.78
N GLN A 65 10.00 -12.01 11.13
CA GLN A 65 9.33 -13.15 11.77
C GLN A 65 8.75 -12.77 13.14
N SER A 66 9.54 -12.08 13.97
CA SER A 66 9.08 -11.58 15.27
C SER A 66 7.87 -10.65 15.13
N ALA A 67 7.91 -9.70 14.20
CA ALA A 67 6.81 -8.78 13.94
C ALA A 67 5.56 -9.51 13.43
N ASN A 68 5.73 -10.43 12.49
CA ASN A 68 4.63 -11.18 11.88
C ASN A 68 3.99 -12.20 12.85
N SER A 69 4.73 -12.70 13.84
CA SER A 69 4.21 -13.65 14.85
C SER A 69 3.42 -12.98 15.97
N SER A 70 3.45 -11.65 16.08
CA SER A 70 2.82 -10.88 17.16
C SER A 70 1.91 -9.76 16.65
N LEU A 71 1.21 -9.99 15.55
CA LEU A 71 0.37 -8.98 14.88
C LEU A 71 -0.84 -8.57 15.72
N VAL A 72 -1.59 -9.55 16.21
CA VAL A 72 -2.77 -9.30 17.06
C VAL A 72 -2.32 -8.74 18.41
N GLY A 73 -2.82 -7.57 18.76
CA GLY A 73 -2.38 -6.85 19.97
C GLY A 73 -1.11 -5.99 19.77
N ALA A 74 -0.51 -5.97 18.58
CA ALA A 74 0.67 -5.17 18.30
C ALA A 74 0.43 -3.66 18.42
N LEU A 75 1.44 -2.94 18.85
CA LEU A 75 1.43 -1.46 18.86
C LEU A 75 1.35 -0.91 17.44
N THR A 76 0.59 0.18 17.27
CA THR A 76 0.34 0.76 15.96
C THR A 76 0.94 2.16 15.79
N LEU A 77 1.23 2.48 14.54
CA LEU A 77 1.40 3.85 14.04
C LEU A 77 0.35 4.10 12.94
N PRO A 78 -0.03 5.35 12.66
CA PRO A 78 -0.75 5.64 11.42
C PRO A 78 0.03 5.14 10.22
N ALA A 79 -0.63 4.67 9.18
CA ALA A 79 0.04 4.14 7.98
C ALA A 79 1.10 5.12 7.45
N TRP A 80 0.81 6.42 7.40
CA TRP A 80 1.75 7.44 6.93
C TRP A 80 3.00 7.60 7.80
N GLN A 81 2.97 7.20 9.08
CA GLN A 81 4.14 7.14 9.95
C GLN A 81 4.82 5.78 9.93
N ARG A 82 4.04 4.71 9.69
CA ARG A 82 4.56 3.35 9.62
C ARG A 82 5.39 3.11 8.37
N TYR A 83 4.92 3.56 7.22
CA TYR A 83 5.61 3.34 5.95
C TYR A 83 6.73 4.35 5.76
N THR A 84 7.96 3.85 5.63
CA THR A 84 9.18 4.61 5.38
C THR A 84 9.82 4.17 4.07
N GLY A 85 10.60 5.04 3.45
CA GLY A 85 11.32 4.73 2.22
C GLY A 85 10.96 5.66 1.09
N VAL A 86 11.69 5.56 -0.02
CA VAL A 86 11.84 6.61 -1.03
C VAL A 86 10.54 7.27 -1.49
N VAL A 87 9.49 6.48 -1.81
CA VAL A 87 8.18 7.06 -2.22
C VAL A 87 7.58 7.88 -1.08
N TRP A 88 7.60 7.36 0.14
CA TRP A 88 6.99 8.00 1.30
C TRP A 88 7.81 9.19 1.80
N ASP A 89 9.14 9.13 1.67
CA ASP A 89 10.03 10.23 2.03
C ASP A 89 9.81 11.43 1.09
N HIS A 90 9.70 11.21 -0.23
CA HIS A 90 9.44 12.26 -1.21
C HIS A 90 7.98 12.75 -1.22
N LEU A 91 7.03 11.90 -0.84
CA LEU A 91 5.64 12.30 -0.60
C LEU A 91 5.53 13.23 0.60
N ASP A 92 6.34 13.00 1.64
CA ASP A 92 6.34 13.73 2.91
C ASP A 92 4.92 13.95 3.48
N PRO A 93 4.23 12.88 3.91
CA PRO A 93 2.86 13.01 4.40
C PRO A 93 2.74 13.87 5.67
N SER A 94 3.85 14.05 6.40
CA SER A 94 3.88 14.82 7.64
C SER A 94 3.53 16.29 7.43
N SER A 95 3.96 16.85 6.30
CA SER A 95 3.72 18.24 5.91
C SER A 95 2.36 18.46 5.24
N LEU A 96 1.62 17.38 4.90
CA LEU A 96 0.33 17.50 4.24
C LEU A 96 -0.82 17.70 5.25
N PRO A 97 -1.84 18.47 4.92
CA PRO A 97 -3.08 18.54 5.70
C PRO A 97 -3.72 17.16 5.90
N ALA A 98 -4.37 16.95 7.04
CA ALA A 98 -5.05 15.68 7.33
C ALA A 98 -6.10 15.31 6.26
N ALA A 99 -6.76 16.30 5.66
CA ALA A 99 -7.72 16.07 4.56
C ALA A 99 -7.04 15.47 3.32
N SER A 100 -5.83 15.92 2.97
CA SER A 100 -5.04 15.35 1.87
C SER A 100 -4.56 13.94 2.18
N ARG A 101 -4.03 13.68 3.40
CA ARG A 101 -3.64 12.33 3.83
C ARG A 101 -4.78 11.32 3.74
N ARG A 102 -6.00 11.71 4.12
CA ARG A 102 -7.19 10.83 4.01
C ARG A 102 -7.56 10.43 2.58
N ARG A 103 -7.01 11.10 1.57
CA ARG A 103 -7.18 10.71 0.15
C ARG A 103 -6.26 9.57 -0.26
N ILE A 104 -5.25 9.22 0.54
CA ILE A 104 -4.32 8.12 0.28
C ILE A 104 -4.95 6.80 0.73
N LEU A 105 -4.96 5.81 -0.17
CA LEU A 105 -5.25 4.41 0.10
C LEU A 105 -4.00 3.57 -0.18
N VAL A 106 -3.62 2.75 0.77
CA VAL A 106 -2.49 1.83 0.63
C VAL A 106 -3.00 0.43 0.36
N VAL A 107 -2.45 -0.22 -0.67
CA VAL A 107 -2.76 -1.61 -1.04
C VAL A 107 -1.69 -2.52 -0.45
N SER A 108 -2.03 -3.26 0.60
CA SER A 108 -1.10 -4.02 1.45
C SER A 108 -1.36 -5.53 1.43
N GLY A 109 -0.30 -6.33 1.35
CA GLY A 109 -0.40 -7.80 1.39
C GLY A 109 -0.96 -8.35 2.71
N LEU A 110 -0.73 -7.66 3.85
CA LEU A 110 -1.29 -8.05 5.15
C LEU A 110 -2.69 -7.46 5.38
N LEU A 111 -2.88 -6.18 5.06
CA LEU A 111 -4.01 -5.38 5.54
C LEU A 111 -5.09 -5.15 4.47
N GLY A 112 -4.82 -5.60 3.24
CA GLY A 112 -5.68 -5.27 2.10
C GLY A 112 -5.66 -3.77 1.79
N LEU A 113 -6.74 -3.06 2.03
CA LEU A 113 -6.82 -1.59 1.90
C LEU A 113 -6.76 -0.93 3.28
N VAL A 114 -5.93 0.12 3.40
CA VAL A 114 -5.87 1.01 4.57
C VAL A 114 -5.73 2.46 4.14
N ARG A 115 -6.30 3.39 4.91
CA ARG A 115 -6.05 4.82 4.74
C ARG A 115 -4.73 5.23 5.39
N ALA A 116 -4.19 6.37 4.96
CA ALA A 116 -2.95 6.88 5.55
C ALA A 116 -3.04 7.09 7.08
N ASP A 117 -4.22 7.45 7.61
CA ASP A 117 -4.41 7.68 9.05
C ASP A 117 -4.81 6.40 9.83
N ASP A 118 -5.05 5.27 9.16
CA ASP A 118 -5.43 4.02 9.82
C ASP A 118 -4.26 3.43 10.65
N PRO A 119 -4.58 2.74 11.76
CA PRO A 119 -3.57 2.10 12.61
C PRO A 119 -2.96 0.89 11.91
N VAL A 120 -1.64 0.87 11.78
CA VAL A 120 -0.86 -0.18 11.11
C VAL A 120 0.19 -0.74 12.08
N PRO A 121 0.24 -2.08 12.28
CA PRO A 121 1.28 -2.74 13.06
C PRO A 121 2.61 -2.76 12.30
N ASP A 122 3.70 -3.11 12.95
CA ASP A 122 4.91 -3.52 12.21
C ASP A 122 4.68 -4.91 11.60
N TYR A 123 5.10 -5.11 10.36
CA TYR A 123 4.97 -6.38 9.64
C TYR A 123 5.84 -6.41 8.40
N ARG A 124 6.08 -7.60 7.86
CA ARG A 124 6.69 -7.74 6.54
C ARG A 124 5.96 -8.82 5.73
N LEU A 125 5.25 -8.40 4.71
CA LEU A 125 4.57 -9.30 3.76
C LEU A 125 4.36 -8.57 2.43
N LYS A 126 4.86 -9.14 1.34
CA LYS A 126 4.71 -8.60 -0.01
C LYS A 126 3.35 -9.01 -0.60
N MET A 127 2.77 -8.16 -1.43
CA MET A 127 1.53 -8.49 -2.14
C MET A 127 1.70 -9.66 -3.13
N GLY A 128 2.89 -9.81 -3.72
CA GLY A 128 3.21 -10.92 -4.62
C GLY A 128 3.59 -12.23 -3.92
N ALA A 129 3.64 -12.26 -2.59
CA ALA A 129 4.00 -13.48 -1.84
C ALA A 129 3.00 -14.61 -2.07
N ASN A 130 3.51 -15.85 -2.10
CA ASN A 130 2.70 -17.06 -2.11
C ASN A 130 2.65 -17.62 -0.68
N LEU A 131 1.53 -17.38 0.00
CA LEU A 131 1.34 -17.74 1.42
C LEU A 131 0.36 -18.91 1.53
N PRO A 132 0.82 -20.14 1.79
CA PRO A 132 -0.07 -21.28 2.02
C PRO A 132 -0.96 -21.08 3.26
N PRO A 133 -2.23 -21.53 3.27
CA PRO A 133 -2.94 -22.17 2.15
C PRO A 133 -3.56 -21.19 1.15
N LEU A 134 -3.44 -19.87 1.34
CA LEU A 134 -4.11 -18.81 0.58
C LEU A 134 -3.60 -18.67 -0.86
N GLY A 135 -2.40 -19.20 -1.15
CA GLY A 135 -1.77 -19.04 -2.45
C GLY A 135 -1.18 -17.65 -2.66
N LYS A 136 -1.17 -17.17 -3.90
CA LYS A 136 -0.63 -15.85 -4.26
C LYS A 136 -1.54 -14.75 -3.73
N LEU A 137 -1.04 -13.94 -2.81
CA LEU A 137 -1.83 -12.93 -2.11
C LEU A 137 -2.50 -11.91 -3.04
N SER A 138 -1.83 -11.50 -4.13
CA SER A 138 -2.44 -10.60 -5.10
C SER A 138 -3.68 -11.20 -5.80
N THR A 139 -3.74 -12.52 -5.96
CA THR A 139 -4.91 -13.21 -6.50
C THR A 139 -5.98 -13.39 -5.42
N TRP A 140 -5.54 -13.79 -4.22
CA TRP A 140 -6.43 -14.04 -3.09
C TRP A 140 -7.17 -12.78 -2.63
N TRP A 141 -6.50 -11.63 -2.59
CA TRP A 141 -7.10 -10.35 -2.22
C TRP A 141 -8.03 -9.74 -3.28
N ARG A 142 -7.94 -10.15 -4.54
CA ARG A 142 -8.49 -9.40 -5.69
C ARG A 142 -9.96 -9.06 -5.54
N ASP A 143 -10.80 -10.01 -5.25
CA ASP A 143 -12.25 -9.82 -5.20
C ASP A 143 -12.67 -8.90 -4.04
N ALA A 144 -12.09 -9.14 -2.85
CA ALA A 144 -12.38 -8.35 -1.67
C ALA A 144 -11.94 -6.89 -1.84
N LEU A 145 -10.72 -6.67 -2.36
CA LEU A 145 -10.20 -5.31 -2.55
C LEU A 145 -10.89 -4.57 -3.69
N THR A 146 -11.24 -5.25 -4.76
CA THR A 146 -12.00 -4.66 -5.86
C THR A 146 -13.38 -4.21 -5.38
N THR A 147 -14.07 -5.06 -4.64
CA THR A 147 -15.38 -4.74 -4.06
C THR A 147 -15.31 -3.53 -3.13
N GLU A 148 -14.32 -3.50 -2.23
CA GLU A 148 -14.16 -2.39 -1.30
C GLU A 148 -13.72 -1.10 -2.01
N LEU A 149 -12.82 -1.19 -3.01
CA LEU A 149 -12.41 -0.03 -3.80
C LEU A 149 -13.59 0.56 -4.59
N ARG A 150 -14.39 -0.26 -5.24
CA ARG A 150 -15.62 0.19 -5.94
C ARG A 150 -16.53 0.97 -5.00
N ARG A 151 -16.71 0.49 -3.79
CA ARG A 151 -17.52 1.17 -2.76
C ARG A 151 -16.94 2.53 -2.38
N LEU A 152 -15.61 2.61 -2.18
CA LEU A 152 -14.91 3.84 -1.80
C LEU A 152 -14.81 4.85 -2.95
N ALA A 153 -14.74 4.36 -4.18
CA ALA A 153 -14.58 5.15 -5.39
C ALA A 153 -15.87 5.83 -5.89
N ARG A 154 -17.04 5.48 -5.34
CA ARG A 154 -18.30 6.10 -5.74
C ARG A 154 -18.19 7.63 -5.76
N ARG A 155 -18.38 8.25 -6.95
CA ARG A 155 -18.28 9.71 -7.16
C ARG A 155 -16.89 10.29 -6.87
N ARG A 156 -15.82 9.50 -7.02
CA ARG A 156 -14.44 9.94 -6.78
C ARG A 156 -13.52 9.39 -7.86
N VAL A 157 -12.69 10.23 -8.41
CA VAL A 157 -11.64 9.83 -9.34
C VAL A 157 -10.56 9.06 -8.57
N VAL A 158 -10.17 7.91 -9.10
CA VAL A 158 -9.06 7.08 -8.60
C VAL A 158 -7.80 7.39 -9.40
N VAL A 159 -6.70 7.64 -8.72
CA VAL A 159 -5.38 7.78 -9.32
C VAL A 159 -4.53 6.60 -8.85
N ASP A 160 -4.14 5.74 -9.77
CA ASP A 160 -3.36 4.54 -9.49
C ASP A 160 -1.87 4.76 -9.76
N LEU A 161 -1.07 4.77 -8.69
CA LEU A 161 0.40 4.79 -8.69
C LEU A 161 1.01 3.43 -8.25
N LEU A 162 0.23 2.37 -8.25
CA LEU A 162 0.67 1.04 -7.80
C LEU A 162 1.69 0.44 -8.77
N PRO A 163 2.72 -0.25 -8.25
CA PRO A 163 3.50 -1.18 -9.07
C PRO A 163 2.63 -2.39 -9.45
N GLN A 164 3.03 -3.07 -10.54
CA GLN A 164 2.29 -4.19 -11.12
C GLN A 164 1.87 -5.25 -10.09
N GLU A 165 2.77 -5.58 -9.15
CA GLU A 165 2.51 -6.57 -8.09
C GLU A 165 1.28 -6.21 -7.24
N HIS A 166 1.14 -4.94 -6.85
CA HIS A 166 0.02 -4.46 -6.05
C HIS A 166 -1.23 -4.22 -6.89
N ARG A 167 -1.06 -3.73 -8.13
CA ARG A 167 -2.16 -3.57 -9.09
C ARG A 167 -2.85 -4.90 -9.39
N ALA A 168 -2.10 -6.01 -9.43
CA ALA A 168 -2.65 -7.35 -9.62
C ALA A 168 -3.63 -7.80 -8.52
N ALA A 169 -3.66 -7.11 -7.38
CA ALA A 169 -4.63 -7.35 -6.30
C ALA A 169 -5.95 -6.59 -6.48
N LEU A 170 -6.14 -5.95 -7.62
CA LEU A 170 -7.36 -5.21 -7.99
C LEU A 170 -7.76 -5.58 -9.42
N ASP A 171 -9.04 -5.74 -9.65
CA ASP A 171 -9.60 -5.76 -10.99
C ASP A 171 -10.17 -4.38 -11.31
N LEU A 172 -9.42 -3.60 -12.07
CA LEU A 172 -9.78 -2.25 -12.49
C LEU A 172 -10.27 -2.21 -13.94
N SER A 173 -10.45 -3.36 -14.58
CA SER A 173 -10.92 -3.47 -15.96
C SER A 173 -12.41 -3.12 -16.12
N GLY A 174 -12.79 -2.73 -17.32
CA GLY A 174 -14.21 -2.54 -17.68
C GLY A 174 -14.90 -1.34 -17.03
N GLY A 175 -14.17 -0.27 -16.70
CA GLY A 175 -14.76 0.96 -16.17
C GLY A 175 -15.34 0.79 -14.75
N VAL A 176 -14.79 -0.11 -13.99
CA VAL A 176 -15.20 -0.44 -12.61
C VAL A 176 -15.10 0.76 -11.67
N VAL A 177 -14.14 1.63 -11.92
CA VAL A 177 -13.92 2.89 -11.23
C VAL A 177 -13.56 3.98 -12.23
N ASP A 178 -14.02 5.20 -12.00
CA ASP A 178 -13.56 6.37 -12.75
C ASP A 178 -12.15 6.74 -12.26
N GLY A 179 -11.19 6.82 -13.19
CA GLY A 179 -9.83 7.12 -12.81
C GLY A 179 -8.78 6.92 -13.87
N VAL A 180 -7.54 7.09 -13.43
CA VAL A 180 -6.35 6.95 -14.30
C VAL A 180 -5.27 6.13 -13.60
N SER A 181 -4.54 5.35 -14.38
CA SER A 181 -3.30 4.69 -14.01
C SER A 181 -2.13 5.53 -14.48
N LEU A 182 -1.14 5.74 -13.61
CA LEU A 182 0.04 6.55 -13.88
C LEU A 182 1.29 5.67 -13.94
N THR A 183 2.04 5.82 -15.02
CA THR A 183 3.31 5.12 -15.18
C THR A 183 4.40 6.14 -15.52
N LEU A 184 5.49 6.13 -14.78
CA LEU A 184 6.69 6.90 -15.10
C LEU A 184 7.59 6.05 -16.00
N VAL A 185 7.93 6.57 -17.16
CA VAL A 185 8.82 5.91 -18.13
C VAL A 185 10.09 6.73 -18.32
N ASP A 186 11.20 6.05 -18.55
CA ASP A 186 12.46 6.72 -18.93
C ASP A 186 12.39 7.24 -20.37
N PRO A 187 13.39 8.01 -20.85
CA PRO A 187 13.42 8.52 -22.22
C PRO A 187 13.42 7.44 -23.32
N SER A 188 13.68 6.17 -22.96
CA SER A 188 13.55 5.04 -23.88
C SER A 188 12.14 4.41 -23.89
N GLY A 189 11.21 4.94 -23.10
CA GLY A 189 9.85 4.45 -22.96
C GLY A 189 9.71 3.25 -22.01
N LYS A 190 10.77 2.87 -21.28
CA LYS A 190 10.71 1.77 -20.31
C LYS A 190 10.23 2.26 -18.94
N PRO A 191 9.42 1.48 -18.22
CA PRO A 191 9.04 1.80 -16.85
C PRO A 191 10.26 2.06 -15.96
N GLY A 192 10.27 3.18 -15.25
CA GLY A 192 11.42 3.67 -14.48
C GLY A 192 11.83 2.81 -13.26
N GLY A 193 11.05 1.79 -12.94
CA GLY A 193 11.40 0.79 -11.91
C GLY A 193 11.76 1.40 -10.56
N HIS A 194 12.89 0.96 -10.01
CA HIS A 194 13.36 1.43 -8.70
C HIS A 194 13.74 2.91 -8.70
N PHE A 195 14.33 3.39 -9.79
CA PHE A 195 14.81 4.78 -9.90
C PHE A 195 13.67 5.80 -9.94
N ALA A 196 12.49 5.41 -10.40
CA ALA A 196 11.31 6.29 -10.42
C ALA A 196 10.61 6.43 -9.04
N LYS A 197 11.14 5.85 -7.97
CA LYS A 197 10.47 5.90 -6.64
C LYS A 197 10.40 7.31 -6.07
N ALA A 198 11.47 8.11 -6.23
CA ALA A 198 11.49 9.50 -5.80
C ALA A 198 10.45 10.32 -6.57
N ALA A 199 10.52 10.27 -7.90
CA ALA A 199 9.58 10.95 -8.79
C ALA A 199 8.11 10.53 -8.54
N LYS A 200 7.85 9.27 -8.19
CA LYS A 200 6.51 8.82 -7.76
C LYS A 200 6.04 9.49 -6.48
N GLY A 201 6.94 9.67 -5.51
CA GLY A 201 6.64 10.39 -4.27
C GLY A 201 6.31 11.85 -4.54
N GLU A 202 7.09 12.53 -5.37
CA GLU A 202 6.88 13.91 -5.79
C GLU A 202 5.57 14.09 -6.56
N LEU A 203 5.28 13.20 -7.51
CA LEU A 203 4.02 13.19 -8.26
C LEU A 203 2.82 12.97 -7.32
N ALA A 204 2.93 12.00 -6.40
CA ALA A 204 1.89 11.74 -5.41
C ALA A 204 1.63 12.99 -4.54
N ARG A 205 2.68 13.69 -4.14
CA ARG A 205 2.59 14.95 -3.39
C ARG A 205 1.88 16.04 -4.19
N ALA A 206 2.27 16.25 -5.44
CA ALA A 206 1.65 17.23 -6.33
C ALA A 206 0.13 16.96 -6.47
N ILE A 207 -0.27 15.72 -6.73
CA ILE A 207 -1.68 15.32 -6.83
C ILE A 207 -2.44 15.56 -5.52
N LEU A 208 -1.82 15.35 -4.37
CA LEU A 208 -2.46 15.56 -3.06
C LEU A 208 -2.56 17.04 -2.67
N THR A 209 -1.70 17.88 -3.22
CA THR A 209 -1.69 19.34 -3.00
C THR A 209 -2.64 20.02 -3.99
N ASP A 210 -2.42 19.82 -5.28
CA ASP A 210 -3.03 20.62 -6.35
C ASP A 210 -4.19 19.88 -7.04
N GLY A 211 -4.45 18.64 -6.67
CA GLY A 211 -5.50 17.83 -7.30
C GLY A 211 -5.03 17.11 -8.56
N ILE A 212 -6.01 16.59 -9.33
CA ILE A 212 -5.70 15.85 -10.57
C ILE A 212 -5.13 16.75 -11.67
N THR A 213 -5.41 18.04 -11.61
CA THR A 213 -4.86 19.04 -12.54
C THR A 213 -3.33 19.18 -12.45
N ALA A 214 -2.72 18.69 -11.37
CA ALA A 214 -1.27 18.56 -11.30
C ALA A 214 -0.68 17.72 -12.46
N LEU A 215 -1.46 16.78 -13.01
CA LEU A 215 -1.02 15.93 -14.13
C LEU A 215 -0.76 16.73 -15.42
N ASP A 216 -1.47 17.85 -15.62
CA ASP A 216 -1.36 18.68 -16.83
C ASP A 216 -0.04 19.46 -16.89
N THR A 217 0.54 19.72 -15.73
CA THR A 217 1.76 20.55 -15.59
C THR A 217 2.94 19.81 -15.00
N TRP A 218 2.76 18.56 -14.54
CA TRP A 218 3.83 17.80 -13.95
C TRP A 218 4.92 17.47 -14.96
N ASN A 219 6.14 17.81 -14.61
CA ASN A 219 7.33 17.57 -15.41
C ASN A 219 8.46 17.06 -14.51
N HIS A 220 9.24 16.10 -15.01
CA HIS A 220 10.39 15.55 -14.28
C HIS A 220 11.57 15.39 -15.25
N PRO A 221 12.82 15.76 -14.86
CA PRO A 221 13.96 15.78 -15.77
C PRO A 221 14.38 14.41 -16.31
N GLN A 222 13.96 13.33 -15.68
CA GLN A 222 14.38 11.96 -16.01
C GLN A 222 13.22 11.03 -16.41
N PHE A 223 11.98 11.45 -16.25
CA PHE A 223 10.83 10.57 -16.49
C PHE A 223 9.69 11.31 -17.16
N ASP A 224 9.13 10.68 -18.17
CA ASP A 224 7.86 11.08 -18.77
C ASP A 224 6.69 10.42 -18.04
N LEU A 225 5.56 11.10 -17.96
CA LEU A 225 4.34 10.61 -17.35
C LEU A 225 3.39 10.04 -18.41
N VAL A 226 3.12 8.75 -18.31
CA VAL A 226 2.09 8.08 -19.12
C VAL A 226 0.82 7.95 -18.28
N VAL A 227 -0.27 8.53 -18.77
CA VAL A 227 -1.61 8.49 -18.16
C VAL A 227 -2.50 7.57 -18.98
N THR A 228 -3.07 6.54 -18.33
CA THR A 228 -3.95 5.58 -18.99
C THR A 228 -5.27 5.51 -18.23
N PRO A 229 -6.44 5.60 -18.86
CA PRO A 229 -7.75 5.37 -18.22
C PRO A 229 -7.82 4.00 -17.54
N LEU A 230 -8.54 3.92 -16.39
CA LEU A 230 -8.81 2.67 -15.66
C LEU A 230 -10.02 1.95 -16.21
#